data_d385bf1d572da3089ee80bc9be33f5fb
#
_entry.id   d385bf1d572da3089ee80bc9be33f5fb
#
_cell.length_a   1.000
_cell.length_b   1.000
_cell.length_c   1.000
_cell.angle_alpha   90.00
_cell.angle_beta   90.00
_cell.angle_gamma   90.00
#
_symmetry.space_group_name_H-M   'P 1'
#
loop_
_entity.id
_entity.type
_entity.pdbx_description
1 polymer ?
#
loop_
_entity_poly.entity_id
_entity_poly.type
_entity_poly.pdbx_seq_one_letter_code
_entity_poly.pdbx_strand_id
1 'polypeptide(L)'
;ETIIPEAAISNWYDYYRCNGLNLPAIGWQGDDLDILAKYCFSRAKDPEDYASVREAYAAWLEGIAADEDRDSGNYSRWWDMRNYLKAADRFKASVFLVHGLADWNVKPTHCVNLFAAMESRGIPCKMMLHQGGHIYIHDLQGSRFNEMLHLWLDHWLYGIENGAAERIPNVLVQSNLDQDLWLASPSFPAVKGYTEPVLMPAQASGRLVDDLSATVYDRTRDNAAEWLAELVLSERHAHCLRYITAPLETDTRISGTVQVSFRAACRASTAILSAMLVELGEECRLTPEQEVVQAGGIPWGNNTPLGDWKRFRLEEKPSAF
;
A
#
# COMPACT_ATOMS: atom_id res chain seq x y z
N GLU A 1 -11.84 24.81 6.43
CA GLU A 1 -11.31 23.60 7.06
C GLU A 1 -10.27 22.90 6.17
N THR A 2 -9.29 22.27 6.78
CA THR A 2 -8.31 21.44 6.09
C THR A 2 -7.94 20.23 6.94
N ILE A 3 -7.50 19.14 6.30
CA ILE A 3 -6.99 17.95 6.97
C ILE A 3 -5.65 17.54 6.36
N ILE A 4 -4.79 16.94 7.18
CA ILE A 4 -3.47 16.47 6.79
C ILE A 4 -3.34 15.02 7.27
N PRO A 5 -3.92 14.05 6.54
CA PRO A 5 -3.84 12.65 6.93
C PRO A 5 -2.45 12.09 6.60
N GLU A 6 -1.76 11.61 7.61
CA GLU A 6 -0.50 10.88 7.49
C GLU A 6 -0.79 9.38 7.63
N ALA A 7 -0.38 8.60 6.64
CA ALA A 7 -0.54 7.14 6.61
C ALA A 7 -1.98 6.67 6.94
N ALA A 8 -2.99 7.37 6.40
CA ALA A 8 -4.39 7.14 6.75
C ALA A 8 -5.05 6.04 5.92
N ILE A 9 -5.89 5.25 6.57
CA ILE A 9 -6.71 4.21 5.92
C ILE A 9 -7.87 4.87 5.19
N SER A 10 -7.99 4.66 3.88
CA SER A 10 -9.09 5.16 3.06
C SER A 10 -10.19 4.13 2.80
N ASN A 11 -9.89 2.85 2.97
CA ASN A 11 -10.81 1.73 2.83
C ASN A 11 -10.43 0.62 3.81
N TRP A 12 -11.27 0.35 4.79
CA TRP A 12 -10.97 -0.63 5.82
C TRP A 12 -10.93 -2.07 5.31
N TYR A 13 -11.67 -2.38 4.24
CA TYR A 13 -11.57 -3.68 3.59
C TYR A 13 -10.16 -3.92 3.04
N ASP A 14 -9.61 -2.98 2.29
CA ASP A 14 -8.28 -3.12 1.69
C ASP A 14 -7.14 -3.15 2.74
N TYR A 15 -7.44 -2.72 3.96
CA TYR A 15 -6.47 -2.79 5.06
C TYR A 15 -6.34 -4.20 5.62
N TYR A 16 -7.46 -4.90 5.87
CA TYR A 16 -7.48 -6.25 6.44
C TYR A 16 -7.73 -7.37 5.44
N ARG A 17 -8.04 -7.03 4.21
CA ARG A 17 -8.35 -7.99 3.15
C ARG A 17 -7.50 -7.69 1.91
N CYS A 18 -7.22 -8.73 1.15
CA CYS A 18 -6.57 -8.62 -0.14
C CYS A 18 -7.22 -9.61 -1.09
N ASN A 19 -8.13 -9.13 -1.93
CA ASN A 19 -8.86 -9.96 -2.89
C ASN A 19 -9.51 -11.21 -2.24
N GLY A 20 -10.24 -11.02 -1.15
CA GLY A 20 -10.91 -12.09 -0.40
C GLY A 20 -10.03 -12.88 0.56
N LEU A 21 -8.75 -12.54 0.71
CA LEU A 21 -7.89 -13.08 1.74
C LEU A 21 -7.93 -12.20 2.98
N ASN A 22 -7.99 -12.82 4.15
CA ASN A 22 -7.64 -12.16 5.38
C ASN A 22 -6.13 -11.92 5.39
N LEU A 23 -5.74 -10.69 5.52
CA LEU A 23 -4.36 -10.29 5.56
C LEU A 23 -4.11 -9.50 6.85
N PRO A 24 -3.80 -10.20 7.95
CA PRO A 24 -3.63 -9.52 9.22
C PRO A 24 -2.52 -8.49 9.15
N ALA A 25 -2.78 -7.35 9.74
CA ALA A 25 -1.73 -6.39 10.02
C ALA A 25 -0.84 -6.96 11.14
N ILE A 26 0.46 -6.73 11.03
CA ILE A 26 1.40 -7.25 12.02
C ILE A 26 1.47 -6.28 13.21
N GLY A 27 1.46 -6.84 14.41
CA GLY A 27 1.60 -6.09 15.64
C GLY A 27 0.29 -5.89 16.39
N TRP A 28 0.15 -4.74 17.04
CA TRP A 28 -0.98 -4.42 17.91
C TRP A 28 -2.32 -4.20 17.17
N GLN A 29 -2.27 -4.00 15.86
CA GLN A 29 -3.46 -3.86 15.01
C GLN A 29 -4.28 -5.15 14.94
N GLY A 30 -3.65 -6.30 15.26
CA GLY A 30 -4.32 -7.59 15.36
C GLY A 30 -4.73 -8.18 14.01
N ASP A 31 -5.50 -9.25 14.09
CA ASP A 31 -5.87 -10.07 12.94
C ASP A 31 -7.00 -9.47 12.11
N ASP A 32 -7.83 -8.60 12.69
CA ASP A 32 -8.95 -7.98 12.02
C ASP A 32 -9.43 -6.72 12.75
N LEU A 33 -10.47 -6.06 12.22
CA LEU A 33 -10.96 -4.78 12.71
C LEU A 33 -11.53 -4.86 14.13
N ASP A 34 -12.14 -5.96 14.52
CA ASP A 34 -12.64 -6.18 15.88
C ASP A 34 -11.50 -6.12 16.91
N ILE A 35 -10.34 -6.69 16.58
CA ILE A 35 -9.16 -6.69 17.44
C ILE A 35 -8.58 -5.27 17.57
N LEU A 36 -8.45 -4.55 16.45
CA LEU A 36 -8.03 -3.15 16.48
C LEU A 36 -9.01 -2.29 17.29
N ALA A 37 -10.30 -2.45 17.07
CA ALA A 37 -11.34 -1.73 17.81
C ALA A 37 -11.23 -2.02 19.32
N LYS A 38 -11.06 -3.28 19.69
CA LYS A 38 -10.85 -3.68 21.08
C LYS A 38 -9.63 -3.01 21.70
N TYR A 39 -8.52 -2.94 20.97
CA TYR A 39 -7.32 -2.26 21.44
C TYR A 39 -7.54 -0.75 21.61
N CYS A 40 -8.05 -0.08 20.58
CA CYS A 40 -8.23 1.37 20.59
C CYS A 40 -9.21 1.87 21.65
N PHE A 41 -10.26 1.09 21.90
CA PHE A 41 -11.33 1.46 22.86
C PHE A 41 -11.20 0.77 24.21
N SER A 42 -10.11 0.07 24.48
CA SER A 42 -9.92 -0.66 25.74
C SER A 42 -9.95 0.23 26.97
N ARG A 43 -9.64 1.53 26.82
CA ARG A 43 -9.55 2.50 27.92
C ARG A 43 -8.71 1.97 29.09
N ALA A 44 -7.66 1.22 28.78
CA ALA A 44 -6.82 0.59 29.79
C ALA A 44 -6.18 1.60 30.77
N LYS A 45 -6.11 2.87 30.37
CA LYS A 45 -5.59 3.97 31.21
C LYS A 45 -6.67 4.62 32.10
N ASP A 46 -7.95 4.31 31.85
CA ASP A 46 -9.08 4.84 32.61
C ASP A 46 -10.14 3.74 32.87
N PRO A 47 -9.90 2.84 33.83
CA PRO A 47 -10.77 1.71 34.12
C PRO A 47 -12.15 2.11 34.62
N GLU A 48 -12.28 3.23 35.35
CA GLU A 48 -13.56 3.70 35.88
C GLU A 48 -14.50 4.16 34.78
N ASP A 49 -13.99 4.93 33.83
CA ASP A 49 -14.75 5.37 32.65
C ASP A 49 -15.15 4.18 31.75
N TYR A 50 -14.26 3.19 31.61
CA TYR A 50 -14.57 1.97 30.88
C TYR A 50 -15.70 1.15 31.52
N ALA A 51 -15.80 1.10 32.85
CA ALA A 51 -16.83 0.33 33.54
C ALA A 51 -18.24 0.77 33.15
N SER A 52 -18.46 2.05 32.88
CA SER A 52 -19.76 2.62 32.52
C SER A 52 -20.26 2.20 31.12
N VAL A 53 -19.38 1.84 30.19
CA VAL A 53 -19.71 1.50 28.80
C VAL A 53 -19.45 0.03 28.45
N ARG A 54 -18.92 -0.72 29.37
CA ARG A 54 -18.36 -2.05 29.15
C ARG A 54 -19.30 -3.03 28.45
N GLU A 55 -20.57 -3.11 28.90
CA GLU A 55 -21.54 -4.06 28.35
C GLU A 55 -21.93 -3.69 26.90
N ALA A 56 -22.27 -2.43 26.66
CA ALA A 56 -22.60 -1.94 25.32
C ALA A 56 -21.42 -2.11 24.36
N TYR A 57 -20.20 -1.89 24.86
CA TYR A 57 -18.98 -2.03 24.10
C TYR A 57 -18.69 -3.49 23.73
N ALA A 58 -18.90 -4.44 24.65
CA ALA A 58 -18.72 -5.86 24.36
C ALA A 58 -19.68 -6.34 23.26
N ALA A 59 -20.95 -5.99 23.35
CA ALA A 59 -21.93 -6.32 22.31
C ALA A 59 -21.60 -5.69 20.95
N TRP A 60 -21.05 -4.47 20.95
CA TRP A 60 -20.61 -3.82 19.72
C TRP A 60 -19.41 -4.54 19.09
N LEU A 61 -18.42 -4.99 19.87
CA LEU A 61 -17.29 -5.77 19.36
C LEU A 61 -17.72 -7.11 18.78
N GLU A 62 -18.65 -7.82 19.45
CA GLU A 62 -19.23 -9.06 18.92
C GLU A 62 -19.93 -8.81 17.56
N GLY A 63 -20.64 -7.69 17.43
CA GLY A 63 -21.27 -7.28 16.19
C GLY A 63 -20.24 -7.02 15.07
N ILE A 64 -19.12 -6.35 15.39
CA ILE A 64 -18.03 -6.16 14.41
C ILE A 64 -17.48 -7.51 13.96
N ALA A 65 -17.14 -8.40 14.90
CA ALA A 65 -16.56 -9.71 14.60
C ALA A 65 -17.50 -10.58 13.74
N ALA A 66 -18.81 -10.47 13.93
CA ALA A 66 -19.78 -11.17 13.10
C ALA A 66 -19.90 -10.58 11.68
N ASP A 67 -19.90 -9.25 11.58
CA ASP A 67 -20.16 -8.54 10.32
C ASP A 67 -18.95 -8.47 9.39
N GLU A 68 -17.74 -8.55 9.92
CA GLU A 68 -16.51 -8.51 9.12
C GLU A 68 -16.29 -9.77 8.27
N ASP A 69 -17.03 -10.86 8.55
CA ASP A 69 -17.03 -12.11 7.80
C ASP A 69 -15.61 -12.62 7.52
N ARG A 70 -14.92 -13.00 8.58
CA ARG A 70 -13.54 -13.52 8.49
C ARG A 70 -13.45 -14.83 7.72
N ASP A 71 -14.50 -15.64 7.76
CA ASP A 71 -14.52 -16.96 7.13
C ASP A 71 -14.52 -16.89 5.61
N SER A 72 -15.35 -16.04 5.02
CA SER A 72 -15.39 -15.89 3.58
C SER A 72 -14.37 -14.87 3.04
N GLY A 73 -14.05 -13.86 3.84
CA GLY A 73 -13.20 -12.74 3.43
C GLY A 73 -13.81 -11.87 2.34
N ASN A 74 -15.09 -12.03 2.02
CA ASN A 74 -15.75 -11.34 0.93
C ASN A 74 -16.04 -9.88 1.26
N TYR A 75 -16.08 -9.05 0.21
CA TYR A 75 -16.56 -7.67 0.33
C TYR A 75 -18.07 -7.68 0.55
N SER A 76 -18.52 -7.04 1.62
CA SER A 76 -19.92 -6.96 2.02
C SER A 76 -20.39 -5.51 2.11
N ARG A 77 -21.71 -5.30 2.34
CA ARG A 77 -22.24 -3.98 2.64
C ARG A 77 -21.63 -3.37 3.91
N TRP A 78 -21.26 -4.19 4.86
CA TRP A 78 -20.61 -3.71 6.09
C TRP A 78 -19.25 -3.08 5.81
N TRP A 79 -18.45 -3.70 4.95
CA TRP A 79 -17.19 -3.14 4.46
C TRP A 79 -17.41 -1.92 3.56
N ASP A 80 -18.46 -1.97 2.73
CA ASP A 80 -18.82 -0.88 1.82
C ASP A 80 -19.06 0.45 2.55
N MET A 81 -19.71 0.41 3.70
CA MET A 81 -19.93 1.58 4.57
C MET A 81 -18.64 2.14 5.17
N ARG A 82 -17.55 1.39 5.14
CA ARG A 82 -16.21 1.75 5.65
C ARG A 82 -15.21 2.04 4.52
N ASN A 83 -15.72 2.17 3.32
CA ASN A 83 -14.96 2.61 2.16
C ASN A 83 -15.19 4.09 1.92
N TYR A 84 -14.29 4.92 2.44
CA TYR A 84 -14.41 6.38 2.38
C TYR A 84 -14.17 6.96 0.98
N LEU A 85 -13.55 6.19 0.08
CA LEU A 85 -13.35 6.59 -1.31
C LEU A 85 -14.68 6.84 -2.03
N LYS A 86 -15.73 6.09 -1.67
CA LYS A 86 -17.08 6.25 -2.22
C LYS A 86 -17.78 7.52 -1.78
N ALA A 87 -17.36 8.08 -0.65
CA ALA A 87 -17.91 9.32 -0.11
C ALA A 87 -17.01 10.54 -0.40
N ALA A 88 -16.08 10.41 -1.32
CA ALA A 88 -15.14 11.47 -1.64
C ALA A 88 -15.80 12.77 -2.12
N ASP A 89 -16.98 12.70 -2.74
CA ASP A 89 -17.80 13.84 -3.13
C ASP A 89 -18.35 14.66 -1.94
N ARG A 90 -18.35 14.09 -0.74
CA ARG A 90 -18.82 14.75 0.49
C ARG A 90 -17.73 15.55 1.20
N PHE A 91 -16.49 15.40 0.81
CA PHE A 91 -15.40 16.17 1.40
C PHE A 91 -15.57 17.67 1.07
N LYS A 92 -15.44 18.49 2.11
CA LYS A 92 -15.46 19.95 2.02
C LYS A 92 -14.12 20.56 2.39
N ALA A 93 -13.33 19.84 3.16
CA ALA A 93 -12.00 20.25 3.56
C ALA A 93 -11.00 20.04 2.41
N SER A 94 -10.03 20.93 2.30
CA SER A 94 -8.83 20.67 1.53
C SER A 94 -7.99 19.58 2.19
N VAL A 95 -7.21 18.85 1.40
CA VAL A 95 -6.52 17.65 1.89
C VAL A 95 -5.04 17.66 1.49
N PHE A 96 -4.14 17.55 2.46
CA PHE A 96 -2.71 17.35 2.19
C PHE A 96 -2.29 15.96 2.66
N LEU A 97 -2.22 15.02 1.74
CA LEU A 97 -1.91 13.61 1.99
C LEU A 97 -0.42 13.40 2.15
N VAL A 98 -0.03 12.62 3.16
CA VAL A 98 1.36 12.22 3.40
C VAL A 98 1.42 10.73 3.63
N HIS A 99 2.37 10.01 2.97
CA HIS A 99 2.47 8.56 3.11
C HIS A 99 3.86 8.02 2.80
N GLY A 100 4.24 6.94 3.48
CA GLY A 100 5.47 6.21 3.23
C GLY A 100 5.31 5.16 2.13
N LEU A 101 6.23 5.13 1.18
CA LEU A 101 6.23 4.12 0.10
C LEU A 101 6.62 2.73 0.61
N ALA A 102 7.35 2.65 1.72
CA ALA A 102 7.72 1.41 2.40
C ALA A 102 6.76 1.08 3.57
N ASP A 103 5.58 1.70 3.62
CA ASP A 103 4.59 1.42 4.65
C ASP A 103 3.90 0.07 4.40
N TRP A 104 4.29 -0.92 5.20
CA TRP A 104 3.74 -2.28 5.15
C TRP A 104 2.57 -2.48 6.12
N ASN A 105 2.30 -1.48 6.96
CA ASN A 105 1.14 -1.44 7.82
C ASN A 105 -0.07 -0.86 7.07
N VAL A 106 -0.05 0.44 6.77
CA VAL A 106 -1.07 1.06 5.92
C VAL A 106 -0.48 1.23 4.51
N LYS A 107 -0.89 0.37 3.61
CA LYS A 107 -0.29 0.33 2.26
C LYS A 107 -0.42 1.65 1.52
N PRO A 108 0.59 2.08 0.73
CA PRO A 108 0.57 3.33 -0.05
C PRO A 108 -0.66 3.49 -0.95
N THR A 109 -1.26 2.40 -1.38
CA THR A 109 -2.49 2.41 -2.18
C THR A 109 -3.64 3.16 -1.53
N HIS A 110 -3.72 3.20 -0.19
CA HIS A 110 -4.73 3.98 0.52
C HIS A 110 -4.61 5.47 0.22
N CYS A 111 -3.40 6.00 0.27
CA CYS A 111 -3.11 7.40 -0.03
C CYS A 111 -3.35 7.72 -1.50
N VAL A 112 -2.80 6.91 -2.40
CA VAL A 112 -2.90 7.11 -3.85
C VAL A 112 -4.36 7.06 -4.33
N ASN A 113 -5.13 6.10 -3.86
CA ASN A 113 -6.55 5.98 -4.21
C ASN A 113 -7.38 7.17 -3.67
N LEU A 114 -7.06 7.64 -2.47
CA LEU A 114 -7.74 8.81 -1.92
C LEU A 114 -7.37 10.08 -2.69
N PHE A 115 -6.09 10.27 -3.04
CA PHE A 115 -5.65 11.37 -3.88
C PHE A 115 -6.39 11.40 -5.21
N ALA A 116 -6.43 10.27 -5.92
CA ALA A 116 -7.14 10.14 -7.20
C ALA A 116 -8.64 10.43 -7.06
N ALA A 117 -9.27 9.97 -5.98
CA ALA A 117 -10.66 10.23 -5.69
C ALA A 117 -10.95 11.72 -5.43
N MET A 118 -10.05 12.44 -4.78
CA MET A 118 -10.15 13.88 -4.53
C MET A 118 -9.89 14.68 -5.81
N GLU A 119 -8.79 14.37 -6.50
CA GLU A 119 -8.39 15.05 -7.74
C GLU A 119 -9.50 14.97 -8.80
N SER A 120 -10.09 13.79 -9.00
CA SER A 120 -11.16 13.59 -9.98
C SER A 120 -12.45 14.41 -9.69
N ARG A 121 -12.59 14.91 -8.49
CA ARG A 121 -13.73 15.73 -8.04
C ARG A 121 -13.40 17.20 -7.88
N GLY A 122 -12.17 17.61 -8.23
CA GLY A 122 -11.72 18.99 -8.09
C GLY A 122 -11.60 19.47 -6.63
N ILE A 123 -11.47 18.54 -5.68
CA ILE A 123 -11.22 18.89 -4.28
C ILE A 123 -9.75 19.32 -4.16
N PRO A 124 -9.48 20.49 -3.53
CA PRO A 124 -8.10 20.92 -3.34
C PRO A 124 -7.30 19.89 -2.55
N CYS A 125 -6.34 19.24 -3.23
CA CYS A 125 -5.54 18.22 -2.60
C CYS A 125 -4.08 18.26 -3.07
N LYS A 126 -3.18 17.86 -2.17
CA LYS A 126 -1.75 17.64 -2.42
C LYS A 126 -1.35 16.29 -1.88
N MET A 127 -0.31 15.69 -2.44
CA MET A 127 0.21 14.41 -1.99
C MET A 127 1.73 14.44 -1.88
N MET A 128 2.24 13.95 -0.75
CA MET A 128 3.67 13.80 -0.48
C MET A 128 3.95 12.34 -0.13
N LEU A 129 4.83 11.69 -0.89
CA LEU A 129 5.25 10.31 -0.72
C LEU A 129 6.73 10.25 -0.35
N HIS A 130 7.03 9.71 0.82
CA HIS A 130 8.41 9.54 1.29
C HIS A 130 8.87 8.08 1.20
N GLN A 131 10.17 7.81 1.29
CA GLN A 131 10.70 6.45 1.22
C GLN A 131 10.57 5.66 2.53
N GLY A 132 10.16 6.31 3.62
CA GLY A 132 9.96 5.66 4.91
C GLY A 132 8.75 4.74 4.97
N GLY A 133 8.61 4.05 6.10
CA GLY A 133 7.48 3.19 6.42
C GLY A 133 6.34 3.95 7.10
N HIS A 134 5.77 3.34 8.15
CA HIS A 134 4.66 3.91 8.93
C HIS A 134 5.19 4.88 10.00
N ILE A 135 5.71 6.01 9.55
CA ILE A 135 6.31 7.05 10.39
C ILE A 135 5.69 8.41 10.10
N TYR A 136 5.87 9.35 11.01
CA TYR A 136 5.47 10.72 10.78
C TYR A 136 6.48 11.45 9.91
N ILE A 137 6.00 12.25 8.97
CA ILE A 137 6.86 12.97 8.02
C ILE A 137 7.84 13.91 8.70
N HIS A 138 7.52 14.47 9.88
CA HIS A 138 8.41 15.35 10.61
C HIS A 138 9.65 14.63 11.17
N ASP A 139 9.64 13.30 11.21
CA ASP A 139 10.80 12.49 11.59
C ASP A 139 11.80 12.34 10.42
N LEU A 140 11.38 12.69 9.19
CA LEU A 140 12.25 12.66 8.02
C LEU A 140 13.09 13.94 7.91
N GLN A 141 14.38 13.77 7.74
CA GLN A 141 15.28 14.87 7.47
C GLN A 141 15.08 15.43 6.05
N GLY A 142 15.34 16.74 5.87
CA GLY A 142 15.33 17.37 4.55
C GLY A 142 13.98 17.47 3.84
N SER A 143 12.89 17.10 4.49
CA SER A 143 11.59 17.02 3.84
C SER A 143 10.97 18.36 3.43
N ARG A 144 11.39 19.46 4.03
CA ARG A 144 10.76 20.79 3.93
C ARG A 144 9.24 20.78 4.23
N PHE A 145 8.78 19.71 4.85
CA PHE A 145 7.35 19.51 5.11
C PHE A 145 6.80 20.64 5.99
N ASN A 146 7.52 21.04 7.00
CA ASN A 146 7.08 22.12 7.90
C ASN A 146 6.84 23.44 7.16
N GLU A 147 7.70 23.78 6.18
CA GLU A 147 7.49 24.98 5.37
C GLU A 147 6.20 24.90 4.55
N MET A 148 5.95 23.75 3.91
CA MET A 148 4.74 23.51 3.14
C MET A 148 3.50 23.44 4.05
N LEU A 149 3.65 22.86 5.24
CA LEU A 149 2.59 22.80 6.24
C LEU A 149 2.16 24.20 6.68
N HIS A 150 3.10 25.10 6.98
CA HIS A 150 2.80 26.49 7.31
C HIS A 150 2.08 27.21 6.16
N LEU A 151 2.59 27.10 4.92
CA LEU A 151 1.93 27.68 3.76
C LEU A 151 0.48 27.18 3.60
N TRP A 152 0.30 25.87 3.77
CA TRP A 152 -0.99 25.20 3.62
C TRP A 152 -1.98 25.64 4.70
N LEU A 153 -1.56 25.63 5.97
CA LEU A 153 -2.43 26.03 7.09
C LEU A 153 -2.77 27.51 7.08
N ASP A 154 -1.80 28.38 6.77
CA ASP A 154 -2.02 29.83 6.66
C ASP A 154 -3.08 30.13 5.58
N HIS A 155 -3.00 29.46 4.45
CA HIS A 155 -3.96 29.64 3.38
C HIS A 155 -5.35 29.13 3.78
N TRP A 156 -5.46 27.87 4.23
CA TRP A 156 -6.76 27.22 4.42
C TRP A 156 -7.44 27.53 5.75
N LEU A 157 -6.70 27.92 6.78
CA LEU A 157 -7.27 28.26 8.09
C LEU A 157 -7.41 29.77 8.30
N TYR A 158 -6.44 30.55 7.86
CA TYR A 158 -6.42 31.98 8.06
C TYR A 158 -6.82 32.79 6.83
N GLY A 159 -6.99 32.16 5.66
CA GLY A 159 -7.34 32.83 4.42
C GLY A 159 -6.24 33.73 3.86
N ILE A 160 -4.98 33.44 4.21
CA ILE A 160 -3.84 34.21 3.71
C ILE A 160 -3.55 33.82 2.26
N GLU A 161 -3.59 34.81 1.38
CA GLU A 161 -3.23 34.65 -0.03
C GLU A 161 -1.70 34.59 -0.18
N ASN A 162 -1.14 33.44 0.15
CA ASN A 162 0.30 33.16 0.15
C ASN A 162 0.79 32.35 -1.05
N GLY A 163 -0.10 32.01 -1.98
CA GLY A 163 0.19 31.19 -3.15
C GLY A 163 0.40 29.70 -2.83
N ALA A 164 -0.16 29.18 -1.75
CA ALA A 164 0.01 27.78 -1.35
C ALA A 164 -0.42 26.79 -2.46
N ALA A 165 -1.48 27.13 -3.20
CA ALA A 165 -1.99 26.26 -4.28
C ALA A 165 -0.96 26.03 -5.39
N GLU A 166 -0.17 27.05 -5.73
CA GLU A 166 0.83 27.05 -6.80
C GLU A 166 2.22 26.68 -6.29
N ARG A 167 2.56 27.12 -5.07
CA ARG A 167 3.91 26.93 -4.48
C ARG A 167 4.13 25.52 -3.96
N ILE A 168 3.07 24.84 -3.51
CA ILE A 168 3.12 23.44 -3.10
C ILE A 168 2.80 22.59 -4.32
N PRO A 169 3.75 21.74 -4.80
CA PRO A 169 3.48 20.84 -5.92
C PRO A 169 2.28 19.93 -5.65
N ASN A 170 1.55 19.53 -6.69
CA ASN A 170 0.42 18.62 -6.53
C ASN A 170 0.86 17.27 -5.97
N VAL A 171 1.99 16.78 -6.46
CA VAL A 171 2.60 15.54 -5.99
C VAL A 171 4.09 15.76 -5.78
N LEU A 172 4.58 15.34 -4.63
CA LEU A 172 6.00 15.26 -4.30
C LEU A 172 6.34 13.82 -3.95
N VAL A 173 7.40 13.30 -4.55
CA VAL A 173 7.90 11.96 -4.24
C VAL A 173 9.38 12.06 -3.91
N GLN A 174 9.78 11.55 -2.75
CA GLN A 174 11.17 11.48 -2.36
C GLN A 174 11.92 10.49 -3.27
N SER A 175 13.11 10.87 -3.69
CA SER A 175 13.99 9.98 -4.43
C SER A 175 14.37 8.76 -3.58
N ASN A 176 14.47 7.60 -4.21
CA ASN A 176 15.01 6.41 -3.55
C ASN A 176 16.55 6.33 -3.61
N LEU A 177 17.21 7.33 -4.17
CA LEU A 177 18.67 7.44 -4.27
C LEU A 177 19.27 8.54 -3.42
N ASP A 178 18.49 9.61 -3.16
CA ASP A 178 18.93 10.80 -2.44
C ASP A 178 17.79 11.31 -1.57
N GLN A 179 17.98 11.29 -0.26
CA GLN A 179 16.96 11.69 0.71
C GLN A 179 16.55 13.15 0.62
N ASP A 180 17.45 14.01 0.15
CA ASP A 180 17.21 15.44 0.03
C ASP A 180 16.55 15.82 -1.29
N LEU A 181 16.49 14.87 -2.25
CA LEU A 181 15.90 15.08 -3.55
C LEU A 181 14.41 14.69 -3.53
N TRP A 182 13.56 15.67 -3.79
CA TRP A 182 12.12 15.50 -3.93
C TRP A 182 11.68 15.84 -5.35
N LEU A 183 11.04 14.88 -5.99
CA LEU A 183 10.59 14.97 -7.38
C LEU A 183 9.16 15.48 -7.43
N ALA A 184 8.98 16.66 -8.00
CA ALA A 184 7.67 17.26 -8.18
C ALA A 184 6.98 16.75 -9.46
N SER A 185 5.66 16.55 -9.36
CA SER A 185 4.83 16.18 -10.51
C SER A 185 3.47 16.87 -10.43
N PRO A 186 2.85 17.20 -11.57
CA PRO A 186 1.50 17.73 -11.60
C PRO A 186 0.41 16.69 -11.31
N SER A 187 0.74 15.40 -11.41
CA SER A 187 -0.22 14.29 -11.22
C SER A 187 0.48 13.01 -10.73
N PHE A 188 -0.31 12.05 -10.26
CA PHE A 188 0.17 10.69 -10.02
C PHE A 188 -0.67 9.70 -10.86
N PRO A 189 -0.04 8.77 -11.60
CA PRO A 189 1.42 8.66 -11.79
C PRO A 189 2.02 9.87 -12.53
N ALA A 190 3.33 10.08 -12.36
CA ALA A 190 4.04 11.20 -12.97
C ALA A 190 4.00 11.17 -14.51
N VAL A 191 3.88 10.00 -15.08
CA VAL A 191 3.72 9.77 -16.52
C VAL A 191 2.35 9.17 -16.76
N LYS A 192 1.51 9.85 -17.52
CA LYS A 192 0.21 9.31 -17.96
C LYS A 192 0.45 8.45 -19.20
N GLY A 193 -0.03 7.24 -19.13
CA GLY A 193 0.06 6.30 -20.23
C GLY A 193 0.46 4.92 -19.73
N TYR A 194 0.18 3.94 -20.55
CA TYR A 194 0.55 2.57 -20.30
C TYR A 194 1.88 2.31 -20.99
N THR A 195 2.85 1.78 -20.25
CA THR A 195 4.05 1.21 -20.87
C THR A 195 3.68 -0.10 -21.54
N GLU A 196 4.33 -0.42 -22.65
CA GLU A 196 4.20 -1.71 -23.31
C GLU A 196 4.36 -2.85 -22.32
N PRO A 197 3.49 -3.86 -22.34
CA PRO A 197 3.59 -4.98 -21.44
C PRO A 197 4.87 -5.77 -21.71
N VAL A 198 5.61 -6.06 -20.66
CA VAL A 198 6.73 -6.99 -20.73
C VAL A 198 6.18 -8.40 -20.57
N LEU A 199 6.35 -9.25 -21.57
CA LEU A 199 5.87 -10.64 -21.53
C LEU A 199 6.83 -11.52 -20.72
N MET A 200 6.27 -12.32 -19.84
CA MET A 200 7.02 -13.29 -19.03
C MET A 200 7.08 -14.62 -19.79
N PRO A 201 8.25 -15.18 -20.04
CA PRO A 201 8.35 -16.50 -20.63
C PRO A 201 7.80 -17.56 -19.67
N ALA A 202 7.09 -18.53 -20.19
CA ALA A 202 6.58 -19.63 -19.42
C ALA A 202 7.69 -20.68 -19.18
N GLN A 203 8.65 -20.34 -18.36
CA GLN A 203 9.66 -21.27 -17.83
C GLN A 203 10.14 -20.74 -16.49
N ALA A 204 10.10 -21.55 -15.47
CA ALA A 204 10.48 -21.17 -14.13
C ALA A 204 11.87 -20.50 -14.12
N SER A 205 11.97 -19.33 -13.51
CA SER A 205 13.18 -18.52 -13.47
C SER A 205 13.65 -18.06 -14.86
N GLY A 206 12.71 -17.78 -15.74
CA GLY A 206 12.98 -17.27 -17.09
C GLY A 206 13.30 -15.79 -17.12
N ARG A 207 13.62 -15.32 -18.32
CA ARG A 207 13.73 -13.89 -18.61
C ARG A 207 12.39 -13.32 -19.07
N LEU A 208 12.16 -12.07 -18.78
CA LEU A 208 11.09 -11.32 -19.41
C LEU A 208 11.44 -11.13 -20.90
N VAL A 209 10.47 -11.38 -21.77
CA VAL A 209 10.61 -11.27 -23.22
C VAL A 209 9.40 -10.57 -23.82
N ASP A 210 9.58 -9.99 -24.99
CA ASP A 210 8.53 -9.23 -25.69
C ASP A 210 7.60 -10.11 -26.53
N ASP A 211 7.94 -11.39 -26.70
CA ASP A 211 7.15 -12.33 -27.51
C ASP A 211 7.06 -13.71 -26.86
N LEU A 212 5.84 -14.28 -26.87
CA LEU A 212 5.55 -15.64 -26.44
C LEU A 212 5.12 -16.49 -27.64
N SER A 213 6.07 -17.21 -28.21
CA SER A 213 5.82 -18.07 -29.37
C SER A 213 5.26 -19.46 -29.03
N ALA A 214 5.22 -19.85 -27.76
CA ALA A 214 4.72 -21.15 -27.30
C ALA A 214 3.97 -21.08 -25.98
N THR A 215 2.94 -21.90 -25.83
CA THR A 215 2.23 -22.06 -24.55
C THR A 215 2.95 -23.09 -23.71
N VAL A 216 3.74 -22.64 -22.77
CA VAL A 216 4.40 -23.45 -21.75
C VAL A 216 3.90 -23.02 -20.38
N TYR A 217 3.92 -23.90 -19.40
CA TYR A 217 3.48 -23.61 -18.05
C TYR A 217 4.63 -23.72 -17.06
N ASP A 218 4.81 -22.67 -16.29
CA ASP A 218 5.64 -22.73 -15.09
C ASP A 218 4.88 -23.35 -13.94
N ARG A 219 5.58 -24.00 -13.03
CA ARG A 219 4.99 -24.67 -11.88
C ARG A 219 5.73 -24.29 -10.62
N THR A 220 4.96 -23.99 -9.59
CA THR A 220 5.48 -23.77 -8.24
C THR A 220 4.64 -24.56 -7.25
N ARG A 221 5.15 -24.72 -6.03
CA ARG A 221 4.43 -25.33 -4.91
C ARG A 221 4.16 -24.26 -3.88
N ASP A 222 2.99 -24.28 -3.32
CA ASP A 222 2.68 -23.42 -2.20
C ASP A 222 3.38 -23.90 -0.93
N ASN A 223 3.95 -22.97 -0.18
CA ASN A 223 4.50 -23.18 1.15
C ASN A 223 4.29 -21.94 2.01
N ALA A 224 3.21 -21.95 2.77
CA ALA A 224 2.84 -20.83 3.64
C ALA A 224 3.83 -20.57 4.79
N ALA A 225 4.74 -21.52 5.07
CA ALA A 225 5.72 -21.38 6.13
C ALA A 225 6.97 -20.61 5.72
N GLU A 226 7.14 -20.36 4.41
CA GLU A 226 8.32 -19.66 3.94
C GLU A 226 8.17 -18.16 4.05
N TRP A 227 9.24 -17.57 4.49
CA TRP A 227 9.33 -16.14 4.71
C TRP A 227 9.58 -15.41 3.39
N LEU A 228 8.84 -14.34 3.16
CA LEU A 228 8.88 -13.59 1.91
C LEU A 228 10.29 -13.04 1.59
N ALA A 229 11.06 -12.63 2.62
CA ALA A 229 12.43 -12.15 2.44
C ALA A 229 13.34 -13.23 1.85
N GLU A 230 13.20 -14.48 2.29
CA GLU A 230 14.00 -15.60 1.77
C GLU A 230 13.68 -15.86 0.29
N LEU A 231 12.41 -15.75 -0.08
CA LEU A 231 11.97 -15.90 -1.48
C LEU A 231 12.55 -14.81 -2.38
N VAL A 232 12.61 -13.57 -1.91
CA VAL A 232 13.14 -12.43 -2.67
C VAL A 232 14.66 -12.53 -2.85
N LEU A 233 15.37 -12.93 -1.81
CA LEU A 233 16.85 -12.99 -1.82
C LEU A 233 17.39 -14.23 -2.53
N SER A 234 16.60 -15.29 -2.69
CA SER A 234 17.01 -16.53 -3.30
C SER A 234 17.14 -16.42 -4.82
N GLU A 235 18.21 -16.93 -5.41
CA GLU A 235 18.35 -17.01 -6.88
C GLU A 235 17.36 -17.99 -7.52
N ARG A 236 17.10 -19.11 -6.86
CA ARG A 236 16.13 -20.14 -7.26
C ARG A 236 15.42 -20.69 -6.05
N HIS A 237 14.10 -20.80 -6.15
CA HIS A 237 13.30 -21.34 -5.09
C HIS A 237 12.15 -22.20 -5.61
N ALA A 238 11.86 -23.33 -4.94
CA ALA A 238 10.80 -24.27 -5.37
C ALA A 238 9.39 -23.68 -5.22
N HIS A 239 9.26 -22.62 -4.40
CA HIS A 239 7.99 -22.00 -4.02
C HIS A 239 7.84 -20.58 -4.59
N CYS A 240 8.71 -20.19 -5.50
CA CYS A 240 8.72 -18.90 -6.15
C CYS A 240 9.01 -19.03 -7.65
N LEU A 241 8.23 -18.34 -8.47
CA LEU A 241 8.57 -18.12 -9.88
C LEU A 241 9.21 -16.75 -10.00
N ARG A 242 10.31 -16.67 -10.70
CA ARG A 242 11.13 -15.48 -10.82
C ARG A 242 11.40 -15.17 -12.28
N TYR A 243 11.10 -13.97 -12.68
CA TYR A 243 11.29 -13.46 -14.03
C TYR A 243 12.16 -12.23 -13.98
N ILE A 244 13.25 -12.22 -14.74
CA ILE A 244 14.27 -11.18 -14.64
C ILE A 244 14.48 -10.55 -16.02
N THR A 245 14.50 -9.22 -16.08
CA THR A 245 14.91 -8.49 -17.28
C THR A 245 16.42 -8.65 -17.52
N ALA A 246 16.89 -8.29 -18.71
CA ALA A 246 18.28 -7.95 -18.87
C ALA A 246 18.63 -6.75 -17.97
N PRO A 247 19.92 -6.56 -17.63
CA PRO A 247 20.33 -5.34 -16.94
C PRO A 247 19.85 -4.11 -17.69
N LEU A 248 19.35 -3.12 -16.96
CA LEU A 248 18.92 -1.85 -17.53
C LEU A 248 20.16 -1.10 -18.00
N GLU A 249 20.11 -0.57 -19.24
CA GLU A 249 21.21 0.18 -19.84
C GLU A 249 21.18 1.67 -19.48
N THR A 250 20.05 2.14 -18.96
CA THR A 250 19.84 3.54 -18.58
C THR A 250 19.02 3.64 -17.31
N ASP A 251 19.15 4.76 -16.64
CA ASP A 251 18.31 5.08 -15.50
C ASP A 251 16.84 5.01 -15.86
N THR A 252 16.09 4.22 -15.11
CA THR A 252 14.67 3.97 -15.37
C THR A 252 13.83 4.39 -14.18
N ARG A 253 12.89 5.29 -14.43
CA ARG A 253 11.91 5.70 -13.42
C ARG A 253 10.62 4.92 -13.58
N ILE A 254 10.20 4.23 -12.52
CA ILE A 254 8.90 3.58 -12.41
C ILE A 254 7.98 4.47 -11.59
N SER A 255 6.79 4.76 -12.10
CA SER A 255 5.78 5.57 -11.40
C SER A 255 4.39 5.03 -11.69
N GLY A 256 3.58 4.85 -10.65
CA GLY A 256 2.22 4.35 -10.77
C GLY A 256 2.05 2.94 -10.22
N THR A 257 0.92 2.33 -10.55
CA THR A 257 0.56 0.98 -10.08
C THR A 257 1.03 -0.07 -11.09
N VAL A 258 1.84 -1.00 -10.62
CA VAL A 258 2.28 -2.14 -11.43
C VAL A 258 1.13 -3.13 -11.60
N GLN A 259 0.95 -3.62 -12.81
CA GLN A 259 -0.05 -4.64 -13.14
C GLN A 259 0.64 -5.92 -13.59
N VAL A 260 0.20 -7.05 -13.06
CA VAL A 260 0.63 -8.38 -13.49
C VAL A 260 -0.59 -9.16 -13.96
N SER A 261 -0.53 -9.69 -15.18
CA SER A 261 -1.59 -10.51 -15.76
C SER A 261 -1.07 -11.91 -16.09
N PHE A 262 -1.74 -12.92 -15.60
CA PHE A 262 -1.37 -14.31 -15.86
C PHE A 262 -2.59 -15.22 -15.85
N ARG A 263 -2.46 -16.39 -16.45
CA ARG A 263 -3.41 -17.48 -16.31
C ARG A 263 -2.84 -18.50 -15.35
N ALA A 264 -3.63 -18.91 -14.37
CA ALA A 264 -3.22 -19.87 -13.39
C ALA A 264 -4.24 -21.02 -13.26
N ALA A 265 -3.75 -22.18 -12.89
CA ALA A 265 -4.54 -23.32 -12.47
C ALA A 265 -3.91 -23.92 -11.22
N CYS A 266 -4.73 -24.40 -10.30
CA CYS A 266 -4.28 -25.15 -9.13
C CYS A 266 -5.04 -26.47 -9.01
N ARG A 267 -4.48 -27.39 -8.23
CA ARG A 267 -5.13 -28.69 -7.97
C ARG A 267 -6.16 -28.63 -6.84
N ALA A 268 -6.03 -27.61 -6.00
CA ALA A 268 -6.97 -27.35 -4.91
C ALA A 268 -8.09 -26.42 -5.39
N SER A 269 -9.19 -26.36 -4.66
CA SER A 269 -10.30 -25.45 -4.93
C SER A 269 -9.91 -23.98 -4.79
N THR A 270 -8.88 -23.69 -4.01
CA THR A 270 -8.37 -22.32 -3.79
C THR A 270 -6.84 -22.32 -3.83
N ALA A 271 -6.28 -21.19 -4.20
CA ALA A 271 -4.84 -20.94 -4.10
C ALA A 271 -4.57 -19.50 -3.68
N ILE A 272 -3.47 -19.31 -2.96
CA ILE A 272 -2.96 -17.99 -2.59
C ILE A 272 -1.75 -17.70 -3.48
N LEU A 273 -1.80 -16.62 -4.23
CA LEU A 273 -0.71 -16.15 -5.07
C LEU A 273 -0.28 -14.76 -4.63
N SER A 274 1.01 -14.52 -4.63
CA SER A 274 1.59 -13.21 -4.38
C SER A 274 2.44 -12.80 -5.57
N ALA A 275 2.37 -11.54 -5.97
CA ALA A 275 3.24 -10.97 -7.00
C ALA A 275 3.96 -9.76 -6.42
N MET A 276 5.25 -9.65 -6.71
CA MET A 276 6.11 -8.58 -6.23
C MET A 276 7.04 -8.14 -7.34
N LEU A 277 7.18 -6.83 -7.52
CA LEU A 277 8.23 -6.25 -8.34
C LEU A 277 9.45 -6.01 -7.47
N VAL A 278 10.60 -6.46 -7.92
CA VAL A 278 11.86 -6.39 -7.18
C VAL A 278 12.93 -5.76 -8.07
N GLU A 279 13.66 -4.80 -7.55
CA GLU A 279 14.89 -4.34 -8.16
C GLU A 279 16.04 -5.24 -7.73
N LEU A 280 16.73 -5.80 -8.72
CA LEU A 280 17.91 -6.63 -8.51
C LEU A 280 19.15 -5.77 -8.75
N GLY A 281 20.10 -5.81 -7.81
CA GLY A 281 21.35 -5.07 -7.92
C GLY A 281 22.13 -5.05 -6.63
N GLU A 282 23.35 -4.54 -6.70
CA GLU A 282 24.27 -4.43 -5.57
C GLU A 282 24.37 -2.97 -5.06
N GLU A 283 23.63 -2.05 -5.65
CA GLU A 283 23.68 -0.65 -5.26
C GLU A 283 22.95 -0.40 -3.94
N CYS A 284 23.55 0.40 -3.10
CA CYS A 284 22.91 0.87 -1.88
C CYS A 284 21.77 1.83 -2.24
N ARG A 285 20.62 1.57 -1.68
CA ARG A 285 19.46 2.43 -1.74
C ARG A 285 19.24 3.11 -0.41
N LEU A 286 18.54 4.22 -0.42
CA LEU A 286 18.05 4.80 0.82
C LEU A 286 17.07 3.83 1.46
N THR A 287 17.42 3.40 2.64
CA THR A 287 16.55 2.55 3.44
C THR A 287 16.37 3.20 4.80
N PRO A 288 15.14 3.41 5.22
CA PRO A 288 14.89 3.73 6.61
C PRO A 288 15.18 2.49 7.44
N GLU A 289 16.34 2.43 8.06
CA GLU A 289 16.83 1.25 8.80
C GLU A 289 15.83 0.71 9.84
N GLN A 290 14.98 1.58 10.35
CA GLN A 290 14.06 1.22 11.43
C GLN A 290 12.79 0.54 10.94
N GLU A 291 12.40 0.74 9.70
CA GLU A 291 11.06 0.42 9.22
C GLU A 291 10.97 -0.95 8.60
N VAL A 292 12.06 -1.43 8.10
CA VAL A 292 12.12 -2.71 7.41
C VAL A 292 11.87 -3.89 8.35
N VAL A 293 12.12 -3.70 9.62
CA VAL A 293 11.97 -4.72 10.65
C VAL A 293 10.55 -4.80 11.17
N GLN A 294 9.80 -3.72 11.05
CA GLN A 294 8.41 -3.74 11.45
C GLN A 294 7.63 -4.68 10.54
N ALA A 295 6.75 -5.39 11.14
CA ALA A 295 5.84 -6.22 10.42
C ALA A 295 6.49 -7.36 9.62
N GLY A 296 7.70 -7.77 9.97
CA GLY A 296 8.40 -8.80 9.23
C GLY A 296 8.71 -8.39 7.78
N GLY A 297 9.01 -7.12 7.59
CA GLY A 297 9.39 -6.58 6.29
C GLY A 297 10.64 -7.23 5.72
N ILE A 298 10.76 -7.18 4.41
CA ILE A 298 11.96 -7.63 3.70
C ILE A 298 13.06 -6.60 3.93
N PRO A 299 14.26 -7.01 4.36
CA PRO A 299 15.38 -6.09 4.45
C PRO A 299 15.68 -5.47 3.09
N TRP A 300 15.74 -4.16 3.05
CA TRP A 300 16.18 -3.45 1.88
C TRP A 300 17.67 -3.73 1.67
N GLY A 301 18.07 -3.79 0.44
CA GLY A 301 19.44 -4.14 0.11
C GLY A 301 19.58 -4.40 -1.38
N ASN A 302 20.41 -5.37 -1.72
CA ASN A 302 20.74 -5.69 -3.10
C ASN A 302 19.53 -6.12 -3.95
N ASN A 303 18.50 -6.67 -3.32
CA ASN A 303 17.25 -7.04 -4.00
C ASN A 303 16.10 -6.31 -3.30
N THR A 304 15.66 -5.20 -3.85
CA THR A 304 14.71 -4.30 -3.21
C THR A 304 13.32 -4.45 -3.80
N PRO A 305 12.31 -4.80 -3.01
CA PRO A 305 10.92 -4.73 -3.43
C PRO A 305 10.53 -3.28 -3.77
N LEU A 306 9.89 -3.09 -4.90
CA LEU A 306 9.43 -1.80 -5.35
C LEU A 306 7.96 -1.60 -4.98
N GLY A 307 7.73 -0.82 -3.93
CA GLY A 307 6.39 -0.51 -3.46
C GLY A 307 5.70 -1.68 -2.76
N ASP A 308 4.38 -1.68 -2.81
CA ASP A 308 3.53 -2.69 -2.22
C ASP A 308 3.50 -3.97 -3.05
N TRP A 309 3.10 -5.07 -2.45
CA TRP A 309 2.92 -6.35 -3.11
C TRP A 309 1.45 -6.78 -3.05
N LYS A 310 1.02 -7.58 -4.02
CA LYS A 310 -0.34 -8.11 -4.11
C LYS A 310 -0.36 -9.59 -3.84
N ARG A 311 -1.36 -9.99 -3.06
CA ARG A 311 -1.71 -11.37 -2.82
C ARG A 311 -3.08 -11.65 -3.39
N PHE A 312 -3.25 -12.81 -4.03
CA PHE A 312 -4.48 -13.20 -4.72
C PHE A 312 -4.96 -14.54 -4.20
N ARG A 313 -6.25 -14.67 -4.06
CA ARG A 313 -6.92 -15.95 -3.87
C ARG A 313 -7.56 -16.36 -5.19
N LEU A 314 -7.29 -17.58 -5.64
CA LEU A 314 -7.95 -18.21 -6.76
C LEU A 314 -9.02 -19.15 -6.24
N GLU A 315 -10.21 -19.09 -6.80
CA GLU A 315 -11.31 -19.99 -6.51
C GLU A 315 -11.71 -20.76 -7.78
N GLU A 316 -12.35 -21.94 -7.63
CA GLU A 316 -12.80 -22.75 -8.78
C GLU A 316 -13.77 -21.98 -9.70
N LYS A 317 -14.53 -21.07 -9.13
CA LYS A 317 -15.38 -20.13 -9.86
C LYS A 317 -14.90 -18.73 -9.50
N PRO A 318 -13.97 -18.17 -10.26
CA PRO A 318 -13.55 -16.79 -10.00
C PRO A 318 -14.79 -15.89 -10.11
N SER A 319 -15.19 -15.28 -9.02
CA SER A 319 -16.03 -14.10 -9.10
C SER A 319 -15.27 -13.07 -9.92
N ALA A 320 -15.91 -12.44 -10.87
CA ALA A 320 -15.30 -11.41 -11.68
C ALA A 320 -14.70 -10.35 -10.73
N PHE A 321 -13.39 -10.18 -10.82
CA PHE A 321 -12.66 -9.16 -10.09
C PHE A 321 -12.86 -7.79 -10.73
#